data_3019e1b6e9384264d0a2186c821af4d7
#
_entry.id   3019e1b6e9384264d0a2186c821af4d7
#
_cell.length_a   1.000
_cell.length_b   1.000
_cell.length_c   1.000
_cell.angle_alpha   90.00
_cell.angle_beta   90.00
_cell.angle_gamma   90.00
#
_symmetry.space_group_name_H-M   'P 1'
#
loop_
_entity.id
_entity.type
_entity.pdbx_description
1 polymer ?
#
loop_
_entity_poly.entity_id
_entity_poly.type
_entity_poly.pdbx_seq_one_letter_code
_entity_poly.pdbx_strand_id
1 'polypeptide(L)'
;MVYIINCKPKGRNKYSAKIFINADDFAVLRIDFKNERPLFKLKLLGVLINQYLSEGKILYSKFNNNKYQLSYLKASFGQLTGFDRQLKIIEKNKNVKGRKKQNQISFKLDFSFNQNIISEIMVFDSSTITNYDYSTLKENNQTLPKFVEKFDTNFWDEP
;
A
#
# COMPACT_ATOMS: atom_id res chain seq x y z
N MET A 1 -22.15 -23.79 4.35
CA MET A 1 -21.63 -23.39 5.68
C MET A 1 -20.24 -22.79 5.51
N VAL A 2 -19.82 -21.82 6.37
CA VAL A 2 -18.50 -21.18 6.24
C VAL A 2 -17.82 -21.15 7.60
N TYR A 3 -16.58 -21.64 7.66
CA TYR A 3 -15.70 -21.46 8.82
C TYR A 3 -15.02 -20.11 8.77
N ILE A 4 -14.88 -19.46 9.92
CA ILE A 4 -14.17 -18.17 10.04
C ILE A 4 -12.99 -18.35 10.98
N ILE A 5 -11.79 -18.15 10.46
CA ILE A 5 -10.55 -18.19 11.23
C ILE A 5 -10.07 -16.74 11.46
N ASN A 6 -9.92 -16.37 12.73
CA ASN A 6 -9.38 -15.08 13.12
C ASN A 6 -7.90 -15.22 13.47
N CYS A 7 -7.04 -14.66 12.64
CA CYS A 7 -5.59 -14.63 12.85
C CYS A 7 -5.19 -13.31 13.52
N LYS A 8 -4.52 -13.41 14.65
CA LYS A 8 -3.93 -12.24 15.34
C LYS A 8 -2.41 -12.24 15.22
N PRO A 9 -1.78 -11.07 15.13
CA PRO A 9 -0.33 -11.01 15.02
C PRO A 9 0.32 -11.51 16.31
N LYS A 10 1.37 -12.33 16.18
CA LYS A 10 2.20 -12.81 17.28
C LYS A 10 3.64 -12.34 17.12
N GLY A 11 4.24 -11.88 18.22
CA GLY A 11 5.64 -11.44 18.21
C GLY A 11 5.88 -10.23 17.30
N ARG A 12 6.76 -10.38 16.31
CA ARG A 12 7.13 -9.31 15.37
C ARG A 12 6.18 -9.16 14.18
N ASN A 13 5.24 -10.10 14.02
CA ASN A 13 4.25 -10.02 12.95
C ASN A 13 3.36 -8.79 13.13
N LYS A 14 2.94 -8.18 12.04
CA LYS A 14 2.21 -6.92 12.04
C LYS A 14 0.78 -7.05 11.54
N TYR A 15 0.44 -8.15 10.85
CA TYR A 15 -0.86 -8.34 10.23
C TYR A 15 -1.80 -9.18 11.08
N SER A 16 -3.07 -8.77 11.13
CA SER A 16 -4.20 -9.60 11.47
C SER A 16 -4.97 -9.98 10.21
N ALA A 17 -5.69 -11.10 10.25
CA ALA A 17 -6.52 -11.54 9.13
C ALA A 17 -7.77 -12.26 9.62
N LYS A 18 -8.84 -12.20 8.79
CA LYS A 18 -10.00 -13.09 8.85
C LYS A 18 -10.01 -13.92 7.58
N ILE A 19 -10.02 -15.24 7.73
CA ILE A 19 -10.04 -16.19 6.62
C ILE A 19 -11.38 -16.90 6.66
N PHE A 20 -12.10 -16.88 5.54
CA PHE A 20 -13.38 -17.52 5.34
C PHE A 20 -13.18 -18.77 4.49
N ILE A 21 -13.56 -19.92 5.01
CA ILE A 21 -13.33 -21.23 4.39
C ILE A 21 -14.67 -21.91 4.19
N ASN A 22 -14.91 -22.42 2.98
CA ASN A 22 -16.07 -23.25 2.70
C ASN A 22 -16.01 -24.54 3.52
N ALA A 23 -17.10 -24.91 4.18
CA ALA A 23 -17.14 -26.10 5.02
C ALA A 23 -17.18 -27.42 4.21
N ASP A 24 -17.62 -27.35 2.95
CA ASP A 24 -17.87 -28.57 2.15
C ASP A 24 -16.58 -29.05 1.44
N ASP A 25 -15.74 -28.12 0.99
CA ASP A 25 -14.54 -28.44 0.22
C ASP A 25 -13.25 -27.79 0.78
N PHE A 26 -13.36 -27.15 1.93
CA PHE A 26 -12.27 -26.45 2.65
C PHE A 26 -11.53 -25.40 1.81
N ALA A 27 -12.14 -24.93 0.73
CA ALA A 27 -11.55 -23.87 -0.07
C ALA A 27 -11.64 -22.52 0.62
N VAL A 28 -10.61 -21.70 0.46
CA VAL A 28 -10.62 -20.32 0.92
C VAL A 28 -11.51 -19.50 -0.01
N LEU A 29 -12.53 -18.84 0.57
CA LEU A 29 -13.47 -17.98 -0.16
C LEU A 29 -13.08 -16.50 -0.07
N ARG A 30 -12.57 -16.09 1.09
CA ARG A 30 -12.26 -14.69 1.35
C ARG A 30 -11.14 -14.56 2.38
N ILE A 31 -10.29 -13.59 2.19
CA ILE A 31 -9.30 -13.16 3.16
C ILE A 31 -9.44 -11.65 3.35
N ASP A 32 -9.71 -11.20 4.58
CA ASP A 32 -9.59 -9.80 4.98
C ASP A 32 -8.33 -9.67 5.81
N PHE A 33 -7.48 -8.72 5.49
CA PHE A 33 -6.25 -8.49 6.25
C PHE A 33 -6.04 -7.01 6.54
N LYS A 34 -5.38 -6.72 7.65
CA LYS A 34 -4.94 -5.36 8.00
C LYS A 34 -3.71 -5.41 8.90
N ASN A 35 -2.91 -4.36 8.84
CA ASN A 35 -1.83 -4.20 9.79
C ASN A 35 -2.33 -3.57 11.11
N GLU A 36 -1.91 -4.16 12.22
CA GLU A 36 -2.20 -3.65 13.57
C GLU A 36 -1.12 -2.66 14.07
N ARG A 37 0.00 -2.57 13.38
CA ARG A 37 1.13 -1.71 13.67
C ARG A 37 1.73 -1.19 12.38
N PRO A 38 2.36 -0.01 12.37
CA PRO A 38 3.04 0.49 11.19
C PRO A 38 4.02 -0.52 10.61
N LEU A 39 4.00 -0.70 9.31
CA LEU A 39 4.90 -1.63 8.61
C LEU A 39 6.33 -1.12 8.62
N PHE A 40 6.47 0.18 8.46
CA PHE A 40 7.76 0.85 8.48
C PHE A 40 7.62 2.22 9.13
N LYS A 41 8.55 2.58 9.99
CA LYS A 41 8.64 3.91 10.58
C LYS A 41 10.11 4.29 10.73
N LEU A 42 10.49 5.36 10.07
CA LEU A 42 11.82 5.96 10.14
C LEU A 42 11.68 7.42 10.52
N LYS A 43 12.48 7.88 11.48
CA LYS A 43 12.68 9.30 11.76
C LYS A 43 14.19 9.54 11.87
N LEU A 44 14.75 10.22 10.89
CA LEU A 44 16.18 10.47 10.82
C LEU A 44 16.45 11.89 10.27
N LEU A 45 17.27 12.66 10.95
CA LEU A 45 17.69 14.01 10.53
C LEU A 45 16.53 14.95 10.15
N GLY A 46 15.38 14.78 10.80
CA GLY A 46 14.16 15.54 10.52
C GLY A 46 13.23 14.89 9.48
N VAL A 47 13.70 13.92 8.70
CA VAL A 47 12.87 13.17 7.77
C VAL A 47 12.05 12.14 8.53
N LEU A 48 10.74 12.12 8.30
CA LEU A 48 9.80 11.15 8.82
C LEU A 48 9.21 10.36 7.65
N ILE A 49 9.30 9.04 7.73
CA ILE A 49 8.57 8.12 6.83
C ILE A 49 7.82 7.14 7.72
N ASN A 50 6.51 7.05 7.53
CA ASN A 50 5.65 6.16 8.31
C ASN A 50 4.64 5.47 7.40
N GLN A 51 4.84 4.20 7.11
CA GLN A 51 3.87 3.36 6.41
C GLN A 51 2.91 2.79 7.44
N TYR A 52 1.83 3.52 7.69
CA TYR A 52 0.92 3.27 8.80
C TYR A 52 -0.24 2.34 8.44
N LEU A 53 -0.62 2.26 7.15
CA LEU A 53 -1.78 1.49 6.69
C LEU A 53 -1.37 0.49 5.61
N SER A 54 -1.81 -0.74 5.78
CA SER A 54 -1.84 -1.77 4.74
C SER A 54 -2.98 -2.72 5.09
N GLU A 55 -4.06 -2.64 4.34
CA GLU A 55 -5.23 -3.50 4.51
C GLU A 55 -5.79 -3.93 3.17
N GLY A 56 -6.57 -4.98 3.16
CA GLY A 56 -7.20 -5.42 1.93
C GLY A 56 -8.16 -6.58 2.12
N LYS A 57 -8.78 -6.90 1.00
CA LYS A 57 -9.74 -7.99 0.85
C LYS A 57 -9.42 -8.77 -0.42
N ILE A 58 -9.41 -10.07 -0.32
CA ILE A 58 -9.22 -11.01 -1.43
C ILE A 58 -10.43 -11.93 -1.47
N LEU A 59 -11.07 -12.06 -2.62
CA LEU A 59 -12.18 -12.97 -2.85
C LEU A 59 -11.78 -14.02 -3.87
N TYR A 60 -12.20 -15.26 -3.60
CA TYR A 60 -12.07 -16.38 -4.51
C TYR A 60 -13.45 -16.91 -4.88
N SER A 61 -13.68 -17.18 -6.14
CA SER A 61 -14.92 -17.75 -6.67
C SER A 61 -14.65 -18.98 -7.52
N LYS A 62 -15.63 -19.87 -7.63
CA LYS A 62 -15.57 -20.99 -8.57
C LYS A 62 -15.81 -20.48 -9.99
N PHE A 63 -14.92 -20.81 -10.90
CA PHE A 63 -15.07 -20.59 -12.33
C PHE A 63 -15.48 -21.87 -13.07
N ASN A 64 -15.62 -21.78 -14.37
CA ASN A 64 -16.14 -22.86 -15.23
C ASN A 64 -15.43 -24.21 -15.10
N ASN A 65 -14.17 -24.23 -14.68
CA ASN A 65 -13.38 -25.44 -14.42
C ASN A 65 -13.59 -26.04 -13.01
N ASN A 66 -14.57 -25.56 -12.27
CA ASN A 66 -14.89 -25.94 -10.89
C ASN A 66 -13.74 -25.71 -9.88
N LYS A 67 -12.74 -24.90 -10.26
CA LYS A 67 -11.62 -24.49 -9.39
C LYS A 67 -11.86 -23.09 -8.83
N TYR A 68 -11.41 -22.87 -7.60
CA TYR A 68 -11.42 -21.54 -7.01
C TYR A 68 -10.27 -20.72 -7.58
N GLN A 69 -10.60 -19.53 -8.02
CA GLN A 69 -9.65 -18.57 -8.58
C GLN A 69 -9.91 -17.19 -7.98
N LEU A 70 -8.91 -16.32 -8.06
CA LEU A 70 -9.07 -14.92 -7.65
C LEU A 70 -10.19 -14.28 -8.48
N SER A 71 -11.20 -13.73 -7.80
CA SER A 71 -12.29 -12.98 -8.44
C SER A 71 -12.22 -11.48 -8.14
N TYR A 72 -11.71 -11.14 -6.96
CA TYR A 72 -11.60 -9.73 -6.56
C TYR A 72 -10.46 -9.53 -5.58
N LEU A 73 -9.72 -8.46 -5.74
CA LEU A 73 -8.72 -7.98 -4.80
C LEU A 73 -8.87 -6.47 -4.62
N LYS A 74 -8.94 -6.03 -3.38
CA LYS A 74 -8.81 -4.64 -2.99
C LYS A 74 -7.69 -4.51 -1.98
N ALA A 75 -6.77 -3.58 -2.21
CA ALA A 75 -5.69 -3.27 -1.28
C ALA A 75 -5.57 -1.76 -1.09
N SER A 76 -5.39 -1.35 0.16
CA SER A 76 -5.20 0.05 0.55
C SER A 76 -3.86 0.20 1.27
N PHE A 77 -3.08 1.18 0.85
CA PHE A 77 -1.80 1.52 1.44
C PHE A 77 -1.78 2.99 1.86
N GLY A 78 -1.33 3.25 3.08
CA GLY A 78 -1.19 4.60 3.60
C GLY A 78 0.23 4.89 4.07
N GLN A 79 0.79 5.99 3.61
CA GLN A 79 2.12 6.45 3.97
C GLN A 79 2.10 7.94 4.33
N LEU A 80 2.70 8.27 5.45
CA LEU A 80 3.00 9.63 5.86
C LEU A 80 4.50 9.89 5.66
N THR A 81 4.81 10.91 4.88
CA THR A 81 6.17 11.42 4.71
C THR A 81 6.21 12.85 5.22
N GLY A 82 7.23 13.21 5.98
CA GLY A 82 7.33 14.55 6.54
C GLY A 82 8.76 14.99 6.77
N PHE A 83 8.91 16.27 7.03
CA PHE A 83 10.17 16.87 7.42
C PHE A 83 9.91 17.85 8.57
N ASP A 84 10.57 17.63 9.71
CA ASP A 84 10.49 18.46 10.91
C ASP A 84 11.91 18.71 11.40
N ARG A 85 12.45 19.88 11.08
CA ARG A 85 13.80 20.23 11.49
C ARG A 85 13.98 21.74 11.63
N GLN A 86 14.67 22.11 12.68
CA GLN A 86 15.19 23.45 12.84
C GLN A 86 16.50 23.60 12.06
N LEU A 87 16.53 24.53 11.14
CA LEU A 87 17.72 24.93 10.39
C LEU A 87 18.28 26.22 10.97
N LYS A 88 19.61 26.27 11.05
CA LYS A 88 20.35 27.44 11.54
C LYS A 88 21.36 27.84 10.49
N ILE A 89 21.28 29.09 10.06
CA ILE A 89 22.28 29.71 9.21
C ILE A 89 23.09 30.63 10.11
N ILE A 90 24.39 30.38 10.18
CA ILE A 90 25.31 31.15 11.03
C ILE A 90 26.30 31.86 10.11
N GLU A 91 26.36 33.20 10.22
CA GLU A 91 27.39 33.98 9.57
C GLU A 91 28.71 33.86 10.36
N LYS A 92 29.73 33.29 9.73
CA LYS A 92 31.07 33.18 10.28
C LYS A 92 31.95 34.32 9.74
N ASN A 93 32.17 35.34 10.55
CA ASN A 93 33.12 36.41 10.21
C ASN A 93 34.51 36.03 10.72
N LYS A 94 35.48 35.91 9.80
CA LYS A 94 36.87 35.52 10.11
C LYS A 94 37.60 36.53 11.02
N ASN A 95 37.15 37.79 11.02
CA ASN A 95 37.80 38.90 11.76
C ASN A 95 37.22 39.10 13.15
N VAL A 96 36.25 38.30 13.58
CA VAL A 96 35.57 38.47 14.85
C VAL A 96 35.88 37.31 15.77
N LYS A 97 36.63 37.57 16.84
CA LYS A 97 36.91 36.57 17.88
C LYS A 97 35.78 36.56 18.92
N GLY A 98 35.20 35.36 19.17
CA GLY A 98 34.23 35.09 20.22
C GLY A 98 32.77 34.88 19.75
N ARG A 99 32.01 34.10 20.54
CA ARG A 99 30.61 33.70 20.25
C ARG A 99 29.60 34.88 20.18
N LYS A 100 29.90 36.00 20.76
CA LYS A 100 28.97 37.13 20.93
C LYS A 100 28.72 38.00 19.69
N LYS A 101 29.42 37.71 18.58
CA LYS A 101 29.38 38.53 17.36
C LYS A 101 29.02 37.79 16.09
N GLN A 102 28.33 36.64 16.20
CA GLN A 102 27.86 35.90 15.04
C GLN A 102 26.37 36.16 14.84
N ASN A 103 25.99 36.62 13.67
CA ASN A 103 24.60 36.69 13.27
C ASN A 103 24.11 35.28 13.00
N GLN A 104 22.96 34.93 13.57
CA GLN A 104 22.33 33.62 13.39
C GLN A 104 20.87 33.82 13.03
N ILE A 105 20.46 33.21 11.94
CA ILE A 105 19.05 33.07 11.58
C ILE A 105 18.67 31.64 11.83
N SER A 106 17.58 31.43 12.57
CA SER A 106 17.00 30.09 12.83
C SER A 106 15.61 30.08 12.28
N PHE A 107 15.26 29.03 11.50
CA PHE A 107 13.91 28.80 11.04
C PHE A 107 13.58 27.32 11.18
N LYS A 108 12.31 27.02 11.45
CA LYS A 108 11.79 25.66 11.54
C LYS A 108 11.07 25.33 10.23
N LEU A 109 11.50 24.25 9.58
CA LEU A 109 10.76 23.63 8.51
C LEU A 109 9.95 22.47 9.10
N ASP A 110 8.64 22.54 8.93
CA ASP A 110 7.72 21.53 9.42
C ASP A 110 6.62 21.36 8.38
N PHE A 111 6.68 20.26 7.64
CA PHE A 111 5.66 19.89 6.68
C PHE A 111 5.50 18.37 6.62
N SER A 112 4.30 17.94 6.30
CA SER A 112 4.01 16.52 6.10
C SER A 112 3.09 16.32 4.91
N PHE A 113 3.26 15.18 4.26
CA PHE A 113 2.47 14.73 3.14
C PHE A 113 1.91 13.34 3.45
N ASN A 114 0.60 13.19 3.34
CA ASN A 114 -0.10 11.93 3.54
C ASN A 114 -0.60 11.40 2.21
N GLN A 115 -0.19 10.18 1.87
CA GLN A 115 -0.55 9.50 0.63
C GLN A 115 -1.32 8.23 0.97
N ASN A 116 -2.51 8.09 0.37
CA ASN A 116 -3.29 6.87 0.39
C ASN A 116 -3.45 6.35 -1.04
N ILE A 117 -3.10 5.09 -1.25
CA ILE A 117 -3.21 4.40 -2.53
C ILE A 117 -4.22 3.27 -2.35
N ILE A 118 -5.22 3.22 -3.19
CA ILE A 118 -6.20 2.14 -3.26
C ILE A 118 -6.03 1.47 -4.61
N SER A 119 -5.87 0.15 -4.60
CA SER A 119 -5.80 -0.69 -5.79
C SER A 119 -6.93 -1.70 -5.76
N GLU A 120 -7.67 -1.79 -6.85
CA GLU A 120 -8.76 -2.76 -7.03
C GLU A 120 -8.50 -3.56 -8.31
N ILE A 121 -8.67 -4.87 -8.21
CA ILE A 121 -8.57 -5.81 -9.33
C ILE A 121 -9.84 -6.64 -9.32
N MET A 122 -10.52 -6.71 -10.45
CA MET A 122 -11.67 -7.56 -10.68
C MET A 122 -11.36 -8.51 -11.84
N VAL A 123 -11.60 -9.80 -11.63
CA VAL A 123 -11.39 -10.82 -12.66
C VAL A 123 -12.74 -11.24 -13.19
N PHE A 124 -13.00 -10.93 -14.46
CA PHE A 124 -14.29 -11.23 -15.12
C PHE A 124 -14.28 -12.58 -15.80
N ASP A 125 -13.11 -13.03 -16.30
CA ASP A 125 -12.95 -14.29 -16.98
C ASP A 125 -11.56 -14.88 -16.76
N SER A 126 -11.44 -16.19 -16.94
CA SER A 126 -10.17 -16.90 -16.85
C SER A 126 -10.13 -18.05 -17.85
N SER A 127 -9.04 -18.15 -18.57
CA SER A 127 -8.75 -19.25 -19.48
C SER A 127 -7.50 -20.02 -19.09
N THR A 128 -7.46 -21.29 -19.41
CA THR A 128 -6.24 -22.10 -19.24
C THR A 128 -5.29 -21.80 -20.39
N ILE A 129 -4.05 -21.45 -20.09
CA ILE A 129 -3.00 -21.25 -21.07
C ILE A 129 -1.97 -22.39 -21.00
N THR A 130 -1.35 -22.72 -22.11
CA THR A 130 -0.26 -23.70 -22.17
C THR A 130 1.05 -23.07 -21.69
N ASN A 131 2.04 -23.92 -21.35
CA ASN A 131 3.39 -23.44 -21.02
C ASN A 131 4.02 -22.66 -22.19
N TYR A 132 3.68 -23.03 -23.43
CA TYR A 132 4.14 -22.31 -24.62
C TYR A 132 3.53 -20.90 -24.68
N ASP A 133 2.22 -20.79 -24.49
CA ASP A 133 1.52 -19.49 -24.47
C ASP A 133 2.08 -18.59 -23.38
N TYR A 134 2.32 -19.14 -22.18
CA TYR A 134 2.93 -18.40 -21.08
C TYR A 134 4.33 -17.87 -21.40
N SER A 135 5.16 -18.71 -22.05
CA SER A 135 6.53 -18.32 -22.42
C SER A 135 6.59 -17.28 -23.55
N THR A 136 5.52 -17.19 -24.36
CA THR A 136 5.40 -16.23 -25.47
C THR A 136 4.65 -14.96 -25.12
N LEU A 137 3.98 -14.93 -23.93
CA LEU A 137 3.32 -13.73 -23.43
C LEU A 137 4.35 -12.60 -23.26
N LYS A 138 4.22 -11.58 -24.10
CA LYS A 138 4.95 -10.32 -23.95
C LYS A 138 4.01 -9.30 -23.32
N GLU A 139 4.52 -8.59 -22.32
CA GLU A 139 3.81 -7.43 -21.80
C GLU A 139 3.46 -6.45 -22.92
N ASN A 140 2.18 -6.13 -23.04
CA ASN A 140 1.77 -5.12 -24.00
C ASN A 140 2.05 -3.74 -23.43
N ASN A 141 3.24 -3.21 -23.68
CA ASN A 141 3.68 -1.88 -23.24
C ASN A 141 2.85 -0.72 -23.83
N GLN A 142 1.84 -1.03 -24.66
CA GLN A 142 0.95 -0.02 -25.27
C GLN A 142 -0.26 0.31 -24.39
N THR A 143 -0.49 -0.41 -23.31
CA THR A 143 -1.55 -0.05 -22.35
C THR A 143 -1.07 1.10 -21.48
N LEU A 144 -1.23 2.32 -21.97
CA LEU A 144 -0.97 3.52 -21.18
C LEU A 144 -2.03 3.63 -20.08
N PRO A 145 -1.64 3.87 -18.82
CA PRO A 145 -2.61 4.09 -17.75
C PRO A 145 -3.46 5.33 -18.09
N LYS A 146 -4.78 5.17 -18.04
CA LYS A 146 -5.72 6.27 -18.18
C LYS A 146 -5.85 6.96 -16.84
N PHE A 147 -5.32 8.17 -16.73
CA PHE A 147 -5.52 8.99 -15.54
C PHE A 147 -6.90 9.65 -15.62
N VAL A 148 -7.71 9.45 -14.60
CA VAL A 148 -9.00 10.12 -14.43
C VAL A 148 -8.89 11.13 -13.30
N GLU A 149 -9.24 12.39 -13.56
CA GLU A 149 -9.19 13.47 -12.56
C GLU A 149 -10.26 13.33 -11.49
N LYS A 150 -11.36 12.66 -11.81
CA LYS A 150 -12.46 12.37 -10.89
C LYS A 150 -12.87 10.91 -11.00
N PHE A 151 -13.24 10.33 -9.87
CA PHE A 151 -13.82 8.99 -9.84
C PHE A 151 -15.14 9.01 -10.61
N ASP A 152 -15.21 8.22 -11.68
CA ASP A 152 -16.42 7.99 -12.47
C ASP A 152 -17.04 6.67 -12.00
N THR A 153 -18.25 6.76 -11.44
CA THR A 153 -19.00 5.58 -10.98
C THR A 153 -19.38 4.65 -12.13
N ASN A 154 -19.48 5.17 -13.35
CA ASN A 154 -19.89 4.42 -14.53
C ASN A 154 -18.68 3.79 -15.27
N PHE A 155 -17.46 4.07 -14.82
CA PHE A 155 -16.23 3.52 -15.44
C PHE A 155 -16.25 1.98 -15.51
N TRP A 156 -16.94 1.33 -14.58
CA TRP A 156 -17.02 -0.13 -14.47
C TRP A 156 -18.24 -0.74 -15.19
N ASP A 157 -19.14 0.10 -15.69
CA ASP A 157 -20.37 -0.34 -16.35
C ASP A 157 -20.24 -0.44 -17.89
N GLU A 158 -19.09 -0.05 -18.45
CA GLU A 158 -18.79 -0.28 -19.87
C GLU A 158 -18.25 -1.70 -20.08
N PRO A 159 -18.87 -2.48 -21.02
CA PRO A 159 -18.49 -3.87 -21.32
C PRO A 159 -17.12 -3.97 -22.00
#